data_299314bac8ac8ab256b693fbc27422b3
#
_entry.id   299314bac8ac8ab256b693fbc27422b3
#
_cell.length_a   1.000
_cell.length_b   1.000
_cell.length_c   1.000
_cell.angle_alpha   90.00
_cell.angle_beta   90.00
_cell.angle_gamma   90.00
#
_symmetry.space_group_name_H-M   'P 1'
#
loop_
_entity.id
_entity.type
_entity.pdbx_description
1 polymer ?
#
loop_
_entity_poly.entity_id
_entity_poly.type
_entity_poly.pdbx_seq_one_letter_code
_entity_poly.pdbx_strand_id
1 'polypeptide(L)'
;MKTSVSDRTEAGTASTPAAAPTTAREPVDAARWPDVARIPRGSAGRTAVTRLIVQRALADLPLRIALGDAPVTGAEGPLLRVHDPDAFFRRIGADGLIGFGESYMAGEWDTDELVGALTVLASHLTALVPRPLQRLRGAWAHRRPSAQRNTLEGARENIHRHYDLSNDLFALFLDRTMTYSSALFPQRPAAWSDLADAQHRKIDRLLDLAGVGEGTRLLEIGTGWGELALRAAARGARVVSVTLSQEQRELAMARLAQAGYADRVSVELCDYRQVTGVHDAVVSVEMIEAVGEDYWPVYFETLERLVVPGGRIALQAITMPHDRMLATRTTYTWIHKYIFPGGLIPSVPAIEECAARAGLHVQENDGFGGHYAETLRLWRERFTQQPTTVGTLGFDAVFRRMWEFYLAYSEAGFRAGYLDVRQLLLTKAATAQDGGLR
;
A
#
# COMPACT_ATOMS: atom_id res chain seq x y z
N MET A 1 61.70 50.18 13.83
CA MET A 1 61.48 49.19 14.89
C MET A 1 60.58 48.11 14.29
N LYS A 2 61.14 46.93 13.93
CA LYS A 2 60.48 45.77 13.31
C LYS A 2 60.00 44.84 14.42
N THR A 3 58.75 44.48 14.43
CA THR A 3 58.27 43.34 15.22
C THR A 3 57.54 42.33 14.27
N SER A 4 58.18 41.18 14.17
CA SER A 4 57.77 40.03 13.46
C SER A 4 56.61 39.32 14.20
N VAL A 5 55.55 38.97 13.51
CA VAL A 5 54.50 38.08 14.03
C VAL A 5 54.67 36.73 13.37
N SER A 6 54.89 35.71 14.18
CA SER A 6 55.01 34.29 13.82
C SER A 6 53.67 33.68 13.51
N ASP A 7 53.60 33.11 12.32
CA ASP A 7 52.48 32.32 11.85
C ASP A 7 52.59 30.89 12.43
N ARG A 8 51.59 30.47 13.26
CA ARG A 8 51.47 29.09 13.72
C ARG A 8 50.29 28.46 12.98
N THR A 9 50.61 27.62 12.03
CA THR A 9 49.70 26.71 11.37
C THR A 9 49.26 25.63 12.37
N GLU A 10 47.99 25.67 12.82
CA GLU A 10 47.37 24.58 13.55
C GLU A 10 46.88 23.54 12.55
N ALA A 11 47.42 22.34 12.60
CA ALA A 11 46.95 21.16 11.87
C ALA A 11 45.64 20.67 12.51
N GLY A 12 44.52 20.88 11.81
CA GLY A 12 43.21 20.34 12.16
C GLY A 12 43.22 18.81 12.04
N THR A 13 43.15 18.12 13.16
CA THR A 13 42.89 16.69 13.22
C THR A 13 41.45 16.43 12.77
N ALA A 14 41.31 15.76 11.60
CA ALA A 14 40.04 15.27 11.12
C ALA A 14 39.49 14.21 12.10
N SER A 15 38.45 14.57 12.82
CA SER A 15 37.68 13.65 13.68
C SER A 15 36.95 12.67 12.84
N THR A 16 37.33 11.39 12.90
CA THR A 16 36.57 10.27 12.34
C THR A 16 35.20 10.20 13.03
N PRO A 17 34.08 10.17 12.30
CA PRO A 17 32.77 10.04 12.95
C PRO A 17 32.70 8.71 13.69
N ALA A 18 32.40 8.79 14.99
CA ALA A 18 32.18 7.61 15.83
C ALA A 18 31.07 6.74 15.24
N ALA A 19 31.34 5.44 15.11
CA ALA A 19 30.36 4.45 14.74
C ALA A 19 29.19 4.53 15.75
N ALA A 20 27.97 4.66 15.24
CA ALA A 20 26.77 4.61 16.07
C ALA A 20 26.74 3.28 16.84
N PRO A 21 26.31 3.26 18.12
CA PRO A 21 26.30 2.04 18.92
C PRO A 21 25.36 1.04 18.24
N THR A 22 25.86 -0.18 17.98
CA THR A 22 25.09 -1.32 17.57
C THR A 22 24.11 -1.64 18.69
N THR A 23 22.87 -1.17 18.59
CA THR A 23 21.81 -1.53 19.53
C THR A 23 21.61 -3.03 19.46
N ALA A 24 21.75 -3.71 20.60
CA ALA A 24 21.54 -5.16 20.69
C ALA A 24 20.16 -5.49 20.10
N ARG A 25 20.15 -6.45 19.18
CA ARG A 25 18.94 -6.91 18.48
C ARG A 25 17.95 -7.45 19.51
N GLU A 26 16.74 -6.89 19.57
CA GLU A 26 15.68 -7.42 20.42
C GLU A 26 15.29 -8.84 19.95
N PRO A 27 15.14 -9.82 20.85
CA PRO A 27 14.72 -11.15 20.47
C PRO A 27 13.31 -11.13 19.92
N VAL A 28 13.08 -11.88 18.82
CA VAL A 28 11.76 -12.01 18.19
C VAL A 28 10.91 -12.98 19.02
N ASP A 29 9.70 -12.57 19.41
CA ASP A 29 8.74 -13.44 20.07
C ASP A 29 8.24 -14.51 19.08
N ALA A 30 8.64 -15.77 19.31
CA ALA A 30 8.29 -16.91 18.47
C ALA A 30 6.81 -17.30 18.54
N ALA A 31 6.10 -16.96 19.62
CA ALA A 31 4.67 -17.21 19.73
C ALA A 31 3.87 -16.26 18.83
N ARG A 32 4.28 -15.01 18.78
CA ARG A 32 3.62 -13.97 17.97
C ARG A 32 4.10 -13.97 16.51
N TRP A 33 5.39 -14.21 16.28
CA TRP A 33 6.04 -14.12 14.98
C TRP A 33 6.82 -15.42 14.63
N PRO A 34 6.15 -16.57 14.52
CA PRO A 34 6.83 -17.86 14.36
C PRO A 34 7.72 -17.94 13.12
N ASP A 35 7.29 -17.36 11.99
CA ASP A 35 8.07 -17.37 10.75
C ASP A 35 9.25 -16.40 10.79
N VAL A 36 9.11 -15.25 11.47
CA VAL A 36 10.20 -14.27 11.66
C VAL A 36 11.22 -14.77 12.68
N ALA A 37 10.79 -15.44 13.74
CA ALA A 37 11.69 -16.00 14.77
C ALA A 37 12.51 -17.18 14.23
N ARG A 38 11.94 -17.96 13.30
CA ARG A 38 12.56 -19.16 12.77
C ARG A 38 13.42 -18.86 11.53
N ILE A 39 14.73 -19.07 11.62
CA ILE A 39 15.60 -19.09 10.45
C ILE A 39 15.35 -20.39 9.67
N PRO A 40 15.01 -20.36 8.37
CA PRO A 40 14.76 -21.56 7.59
C PRO A 40 15.96 -22.51 7.59
N ARG A 41 15.67 -23.82 7.68
CA ARG A 41 16.69 -24.84 7.52
C ARG A 41 17.08 -24.95 6.04
N GLY A 42 18.27 -24.51 5.68
CA GLY A 42 18.83 -24.60 4.31
C GLY A 42 20.11 -25.44 4.30
N SER A 43 20.37 -26.17 3.20
CA SER A 43 21.70 -26.74 3.00
C SER A 43 22.72 -25.62 2.77
N ALA A 44 23.95 -25.82 3.25
CA ALA A 44 25.04 -24.85 3.04
C ALA A 44 25.24 -24.52 1.54
N GLY A 45 25.07 -25.52 0.67
CA GLY A 45 25.15 -25.33 -0.79
C GLY A 45 24.07 -24.40 -1.34
N ARG A 46 22.81 -24.53 -0.88
CA ARG A 46 21.71 -23.63 -1.30
C ARG A 46 21.96 -22.20 -0.84
N THR A 47 22.42 -22.02 0.37
CA THR A 47 22.76 -20.70 0.94
C THR A 47 23.91 -20.05 0.16
N ALA A 48 24.97 -20.81 -0.19
CA ALA A 48 26.10 -20.33 -0.98
C ALA A 48 25.67 -19.88 -2.39
N VAL A 49 24.83 -20.69 -3.07
CA VAL A 49 24.27 -20.34 -4.39
C VAL A 49 23.40 -19.09 -4.31
N THR A 50 22.54 -18.98 -3.30
CA THR A 50 21.70 -17.78 -3.07
C THR A 50 22.57 -16.56 -2.85
N ARG A 51 23.62 -16.67 -2.01
CA ARG A 51 24.58 -15.57 -1.77
C ARG A 51 25.19 -15.11 -3.08
N LEU A 52 25.69 -16.02 -3.91
CA LEU A 52 26.31 -15.69 -5.19
C LEU A 52 25.33 -14.97 -6.13
N ILE A 53 24.11 -15.47 -6.25
CA ILE A 53 23.09 -14.88 -7.13
C ILE A 53 22.71 -13.48 -6.64
N VAL A 54 22.43 -13.32 -5.35
CA VAL A 54 22.01 -12.04 -4.77
C VAL A 54 23.15 -11.02 -4.85
N GLN A 55 24.38 -11.40 -4.46
CA GLN A 55 25.53 -10.50 -4.54
C GLN A 55 25.77 -10.03 -5.99
N ARG A 56 25.66 -10.93 -6.97
CA ARG A 56 25.81 -10.56 -8.39
C ARG A 56 24.68 -9.64 -8.84
N ALA A 57 23.44 -9.91 -8.45
CA ALA A 57 22.29 -9.09 -8.81
C ALA A 57 22.35 -7.69 -8.20
N LEU A 58 22.94 -7.55 -7.01
CA LEU A 58 23.09 -6.28 -6.32
C LEU A 58 24.34 -5.49 -6.76
N ALA A 59 25.36 -6.16 -7.33
CA ALA A 59 26.63 -5.53 -7.69
C ALA A 59 26.50 -4.46 -8.79
N ASP A 60 25.51 -4.61 -9.68
CA ASP A 60 25.25 -3.70 -10.80
C ASP A 60 24.26 -2.58 -10.42
N LEU A 61 23.79 -2.55 -9.16
CA LEU A 61 22.84 -1.55 -8.70
C LEU A 61 23.55 -0.38 -8.01
N PRO A 62 22.97 0.84 -8.04
CA PRO A 62 23.46 1.98 -7.29
C PRO A 62 23.12 1.81 -5.79
N LEU A 63 23.74 0.80 -5.16
CA LEU A 63 23.64 0.46 -3.75
C LEU A 63 25.02 0.19 -3.18
N ARG A 64 25.26 0.65 -1.96
CA ARG A 64 26.40 0.23 -1.14
C ARG A 64 25.95 -0.91 -0.22
N ILE A 65 26.77 -1.91 -0.03
CA ILE A 65 26.44 -3.12 0.73
C ILE A 65 27.54 -3.43 1.72
N ALA A 66 27.18 -3.60 2.98
CA ALA A 66 28.03 -4.12 4.05
C ALA A 66 27.47 -5.50 4.49
N LEU A 67 28.31 -6.53 4.48
CA LEU A 67 27.95 -7.90 4.89
C LEU A 67 28.72 -8.27 6.15
N GLY A 68 28.10 -8.18 7.32
CA GLY A 68 28.78 -8.33 8.60
C GLY A 68 29.96 -7.36 8.70
N ASP A 69 31.12 -7.88 9.06
CA ASP A 69 32.36 -7.09 9.22
C ASP A 69 33.15 -6.93 7.91
N ALA A 70 32.60 -7.37 6.77
CA ALA A 70 33.28 -7.25 5.48
C ALA A 70 33.31 -5.78 5.02
N PRO A 71 34.33 -5.37 4.23
CA PRO A 71 34.39 -4.03 3.66
C PRO A 71 33.14 -3.74 2.83
N VAL A 72 32.70 -2.46 2.87
CA VAL A 72 31.58 -1.98 2.07
C VAL A 72 31.90 -2.13 0.59
N THR A 73 30.98 -2.70 -0.17
CA THR A 73 31.04 -2.83 -1.63
C THR A 73 30.03 -1.89 -2.28
N GLY A 74 30.23 -1.53 -3.55
CA GLY A 74 29.41 -0.54 -4.27
C GLY A 74 29.95 0.89 -4.07
N ALA A 75 29.82 1.73 -5.11
CA ALA A 75 30.42 3.05 -5.14
C ALA A 75 29.46 4.14 -4.66
N GLU A 76 28.16 4.00 -4.95
CA GLU A 76 27.16 5.05 -4.79
C GLU A 76 25.84 4.50 -4.22
N GLY A 77 24.99 5.41 -3.73
CA GLY A 77 23.62 5.12 -3.31
C GLY A 77 23.47 4.73 -1.84
N PRO A 78 22.24 4.35 -1.45
CA PRO A 78 21.91 3.93 -0.09
C PRO A 78 22.78 2.77 0.40
N LEU A 79 23.15 2.79 1.68
CA LEU A 79 23.91 1.70 2.29
C LEU A 79 22.98 0.68 2.93
N LEU A 80 22.98 -0.53 2.41
CA LEU A 80 22.31 -1.70 3.00
C LEU A 80 23.30 -2.44 3.89
N ARG A 81 23.05 -2.45 5.21
CA ARG A 81 23.86 -3.15 6.21
C ARG A 81 23.20 -4.48 6.57
N VAL A 82 23.83 -5.58 6.23
CA VAL A 82 23.40 -6.93 6.59
C VAL A 82 24.19 -7.38 7.82
N HIS A 83 23.55 -7.39 8.97
CA HIS A 83 24.15 -7.74 10.26
C HIS A 83 24.37 -9.25 10.43
N ASP A 84 23.43 -10.05 9.89
CA ASP A 84 23.51 -11.51 9.89
C ASP A 84 23.40 -12.05 8.45
N PRO A 85 24.53 -12.13 7.73
CA PRO A 85 24.53 -12.58 6.34
C PRO A 85 24.02 -14.01 6.16
N ASP A 86 24.27 -14.91 7.12
CA ASP A 86 23.84 -16.29 7.01
C ASP A 86 22.32 -16.43 7.15
N ALA A 87 21.70 -15.77 8.13
CA ALA A 87 20.25 -15.74 8.28
C ALA A 87 19.60 -15.06 7.05
N PHE A 88 20.11 -13.91 6.63
CA PHE A 88 19.63 -13.16 5.47
C PHE A 88 19.59 -14.01 4.20
N PHE A 89 20.71 -14.66 3.83
CA PHE A 89 20.75 -15.48 2.61
C PHE A 89 19.95 -16.78 2.74
N ARG A 90 19.81 -17.36 3.94
CA ARG A 90 18.94 -18.52 4.17
C ARG A 90 17.48 -18.17 3.94
N ARG A 91 16.99 -17.01 4.46
CA ARG A 91 15.61 -16.55 4.24
C ARG A 91 15.34 -16.27 2.78
N ILE A 92 16.20 -15.50 2.11
CA ILE A 92 16.03 -15.23 0.68
C ILE A 92 16.08 -16.53 -0.13
N GLY A 93 16.98 -17.44 0.20
CA GLY A 93 17.07 -18.72 -0.47
C GLY A 93 15.86 -19.63 -0.26
N ALA A 94 15.18 -19.55 0.88
CA ALA A 94 13.97 -20.31 1.18
C ALA A 94 12.72 -19.68 0.57
N ASP A 95 12.52 -18.38 0.80
CA ASP A 95 11.23 -17.72 0.64
C ASP A 95 11.30 -16.46 -0.28
N GLY A 96 12.44 -16.23 -0.93
CA GLY A 96 12.61 -15.13 -1.89
C GLY A 96 12.34 -13.75 -1.29
N LEU A 97 11.41 -12.99 -1.88
CA LEU A 97 11.05 -11.66 -1.41
C LEU A 97 10.30 -11.68 -0.06
N ILE A 98 9.62 -12.76 0.30
CA ILE A 98 9.06 -12.92 1.64
C ILE A 98 10.20 -12.97 2.66
N GLY A 99 11.20 -13.83 2.41
CA GLY A 99 12.38 -13.94 3.26
C GLY A 99 13.18 -12.63 3.36
N PHE A 100 13.23 -11.82 2.28
CA PHE A 100 13.85 -10.50 2.31
C PHE A 100 13.11 -9.54 3.28
N GLY A 101 11.79 -9.48 3.26
CA GLY A 101 11.02 -8.68 4.19
C GLY A 101 11.08 -9.21 5.63
N GLU A 102 11.02 -10.54 5.82
CA GLU A 102 11.16 -11.16 7.14
C GLU A 102 12.55 -10.92 7.76
N SER A 103 13.60 -10.89 6.95
CA SER A 103 14.94 -10.55 7.43
C SER A 103 15.04 -9.10 7.93
N TYR A 104 14.29 -8.16 7.32
CA TYR A 104 14.15 -6.81 7.84
C TYR A 104 13.38 -6.79 9.16
N MET A 105 12.21 -7.46 9.22
CA MET A 105 11.41 -7.58 10.45
C MET A 105 12.22 -8.16 11.59
N ALA A 106 13.06 -9.14 11.30
CA ALA A 106 13.97 -9.76 12.27
C ALA A 106 15.19 -8.91 12.63
N GLY A 107 15.40 -7.74 12.00
CA GLY A 107 16.59 -6.90 12.22
C GLY A 107 17.89 -7.49 11.68
N GLU A 108 17.83 -8.42 10.71
CA GLU A 108 19.02 -9.03 10.10
C GLU A 108 19.73 -8.08 9.13
N TRP A 109 19.02 -7.05 8.67
CA TRP A 109 19.57 -5.93 7.91
C TRP A 109 18.82 -4.63 8.20
N ASP A 110 19.48 -3.52 7.93
CA ASP A 110 18.93 -2.18 7.96
C ASP A 110 19.60 -1.24 6.94
N THR A 111 19.11 -0.02 6.87
CA THR A 111 19.66 1.06 6.07
C THR A 111 19.18 2.40 6.61
N ASP A 112 19.99 3.44 6.49
CA ASP A 112 19.61 4.81 6.88
C ASP A 112 18.60 5.42 5.87
N GLU A 113 18.52 4.85 4.65
CA GLU A 113 17.68 5.34 3.55
C GLU A 113 16.79 4.21 3.01
N LEU A 114 15.86 3.69 3.86
CA LEU A 114 15.04 2.52 3.53
C LEU A 114 14.27 2.69 2.20
N VAL A 115 13.60 3.83 2.01
CA VAL A 115 12.87 4.11 0.76
C VAL A 115 13.80 4.21 -0.43
N GLY A 116 14.96 4.85 -0.28
CA GLY A 116 15.98 4.94 -1.34
C GLY A 116 16.45 3.55 -1.78
N ALA A 117 16.83 2.70 -0.82
CA ALA A 117 17.26 1.33 -1.09
C ALA A 117 16.14 0.50 -1.78
N LEU A 118 14.92 0.57 -1.28
CA LEU A 118 13.78 -0.15 -1.86
C LEU A 118 13.39 0.41 -3.24
N THR A 119 13.54 1.73 -3.49
CA THR A 119 13.30 2.34 -4.80
C THR A 119 14.29 1.83 -5.84
N VAL A 120 15.58 1.75 -5.48
CA VAL A 120 16.60 1.15 -6.36
C VAL A 120 16.24 -0.29 -6.71
N LEU A 121 15.87 -1.11 -5.71
CA LEU A 121 15.46 -2.49 -5.92
C LEU A 121 14.20 -2.59 -6.79
N ALA A 122 13.18 -1.75 -6.56
CA ALA A 122 11.95 -1.73 -7.33
C ALA A 122 12.17 -1.34 -8.80
N SER A 123 13.01 -0.34 -9.05
CA SER A 123 13.35 0.12 -10.41
C SER A 123 14.08 -0.95 -11.22
N HIS A 124 14.78 -1.89 -10.56
CA HIS A 124 15.61 -2.93 -11.22
C HIS A 124 15.07 -4.35 -11.02
N LEU A 125 13.80 -4.51 -10.59
CA LEU A 125 13.19 -5.83 -10.31
C LEU A 125 13.36 -6.85 -11.44
N THR A 126 13.34 -6.39 -12.70
CA THR A 126 13.55 -7.27 -13.87
C THR A 126 14.97 -7.78 -14.01
N ALA A 127 15.95 -6.99 -13.56
CA ALA A 127 17.36 -7.35 -13.60
C ALA A 127 17.77 -8.25 -12.43
N LEU A 128 17.08 -8.11 -11.26
CA LEU A 128 17.39 -8.88 -10.05
C LEU A 128 17.19 -10.40 -10.20
N VAL A 129 16.29 -10.83 -11.09
CA VAL A 129 16.07 -12.26 -11.35
C VAL A 129 16.55 -12.61 -12.74
N PRO A 130 17.62 -13.39 -12.90
CA PRO A 130 18.11 -13.81 -14.21
C PRO A 130 17.01 -14.46 -15.07
N ARG A 131 16.96 -14.13 -16.37
CA ARG A 131 15.92 -14.62 -17.30
C ARG A 131 15.68 -16.14 -17.25
N PRO A 132 16.69 -17.03 -17.11
CA PRO A 132 16.47 -18.47 -16.97
C PRO A 132 15.69 -18.81 -15.68
N LEU A 133 15.97 -18.11 -14.57
CA LEU A 133 15.28 -18.34 -13.29
C LEU A 133 13.86 -17.77 -13.30
N GLN A 134 13.58 -16.74 -14.11
CA GLN A 134 12.21 -16.24 -14.31
C GLN A 134 11.30 -17.32 -14.91
N ARG A 135 11.80 -18.17 -15.82
CA ARG A 135 11.05 -19.29 -16.41
C ARG A 135 10.77 -20.40 -15.40
N LEU A 136 11.63 -20.56 -14.38
CA LEU A 136 11.47 -21.51 -13.29
C LEU A 136 10.67 -20.95 -12.12
N ARG A 137 10.20 -19.70 -12.22
CA ARG A 137 9.47 -19.00 -11.14
C ARG A 137 8.26 -19.80 -10.63
N GLY A 138 7.56 -20.50 -11.52
CA GLY A 138 6.43 -21.37 -11.13
C GLY A 138 6.80 -22.53 -10.20
N ALA A 139 8.09 -22.92 -10.15
CA ALA A 139 8.59 -23.95 -9.24
C ALA A 139 9.08 -23.41 -7.88
N TRP A 140 9.30 -22.08 -7.78
CA TRP A 140 9.87 -21.41 -6.61
C TRP A 140 8.89 -20.45 -5.93
N ALA A 141 7.91 -19.95 -6.67
CA ALA A 141 6.93 -19.01 -6.15
C ALA A 141 5.95 -19.76 -5.22
N HIS A 142 5.83 -19.28 -3.99
CA HIS A 142 4.78 -19.75 -3.11
C HIS A 142 3.41 -19.46 -3.74
N ARG A 143 2.55 -20.47 -3.81
CA ARG A 143 1.17 -20.29 -4.24
C ARG A 143 0.38 -19.62 -3.13
N ARG A 144 -0.58 -18.78 -3.49
CA ARG A 144 -1.49 -18.18 -2.52
C ARG A 144 -2.23 -19.26 -1.74
N PRO A 145 -2.28 -19.18 -0.39
CA PRO A 145 -3.09 -20.09 0.41
C PRO A 145 -4.57 -20.01 0.01
N SER A 146 -5.22 -21.16 -0.13
CA SER A 146 -6.66 -21.21 -0.46
C SER A 146 -7.54 -20.52 0.60
N ALA A 147 -7.09 -20.47 1.85
CA ALA A 147 -7.75 -19.76 2.94
C ALA A 147 -7.83 -18.23 2.75
N GLN A 148 -7.00 -17.63 1.86
CA GLN A 148 -7.03 -16.20 1.56
C GLN A 148 -7.93 -15.84 0.37
N ARG A 149 -8.76 -16.78 -0.12
CA ARG A 149 -9.73 -16.49 -1.17
C ARG A 149 -10.82 -15.56 -0.64
N ASN A 150 -11.19 -14.55 -1.44
CA ASN A 150 -12.20 -13.55 -1.10
C ASN A 150 -13.65 -14.06 -1.34
N THR A 151 -13.96 -15.25 -0.80
CA THR A 151 -15.36 -15.67 -0.62
C THR A 151 -16.08 -14.69 0.32
N LEU A 152 -17.38 -14.78 0.51
CA LEU A 152 -18.12 -13.92 1.44
C LEU A 152 -17.56 -14.00 2.88
N GLU A 153 -17.16 -15.18 3.32
CA GLU A 153 -16.54 -15.40 4.63
C GLU A 153 -15.06 -14.96 4.65
N GLY A 154 -14.28 -15.35 3.62
CA GLY A 154 -12.87 -15.02 3.51
C GLY A 154 -12.61 -13.52 3.36
N ALA A 155 -13.48 -12.78 2.69
CA ALA A 155 -13.37 -11.32 2.59
C ALA A 155 -13.49 -10.65 3.96
N ARG A 156 -14.41 -11.10 4.83
CA ARG A 156 -14.54 -10.62 6.21
C ARG A 156 -13.26 -10.91 7.00
N GLU A 157 -12.76 -12.14 6.95
CA GLU A 157 -11.54 -12.53 7.69
C GLU A 157 -10.31 -11.76 7.21
N ASN A 158 -10.16 -11.54 5.90
CA ASN A 158 -9.04 -10.79 5.33
C ASN A 158 -9.09 -9.31 5.76
N ILE A 159 -10.28 -8.70 5.80
CA ILE A 159 -10.48 -7.33 6.28
C ILE A 159 -10.22 -7.24 7.77
N HIS A 160 -10.75 -8.15 8.59
CA HIS A 160 -10.47 -8.20 10.02
C HIS A 160 -8.96 -8.23 10.31
N ARG A 161 -8.20 -9.07 9.63
CA ARG A 161 -6.74 -9.14 9.84
C ARG A 161 -5.99 -7.83 9.58
N HIS A 162 -6.47 -7.00 8.67
CA HIS A 162 -5.81 -5.74 8.33
C HIS A 162 -6.37 -4.55 9.13
N TYR A 163 -7.67 -4.46 9.33
CA TYR A 163 -8.33 -3.30 9.94
C TYR A 163 -8.60 -3.45 11.45
N ASP A 164 -8.51 -4.67 12.02
CA ASP A 164 -8.56 -4.90 13.48
C ASP A 164 -7.28 -4.47 14.22
N LEU A 165 -6.37 -3.78 13.53
CA LEU A 165 -5.17 -3.17 14.12
C LEU A 165 -5.47 -1.96 15.01
N SER A 166 -6.68 -1.74 15.45
CA SER A 166 -7.20 -0.62 16.24
C SER A 166 -7.23 0.76 15.56
N ASN A 167 -8.33 1.49 15.77
CA ASN A 167 -8.47 2.88 15.32
C ASN A 167 -7.33 3.77 15.87
N ASP A 168 -6.86 3.49 17.08
CA ASP A 168 -5.79 4.25 17.73
C ASP A 168 -4.46 4.14 16.97
N LEU A 169 -4.13 2.96 16.43
CA LEU A 169 -2.94 2.80 15.61
C LEU A 169 -3.03 3.65 14.33
N PHE A 170 -4.16 3.59 13.63
CA PHE A 170 -4.37 4.37 12.40
C PHE A 170 -4.34 5.88 12.69
N ALA A 171 -4.90 6.34 13.81
CA ALA A 171 -4.88 7.73 14.23
C ALA A 171 -3.46 8.26 14.52
N LEU A 172 -2.47 7.39 14.79
CA LEU A 172 -1.09 7.82 15.00
C LEU A 172 -0.44 8.37 13.72
N PHE A 173 -0.82 7.87 12.55
CA PHE A 173 -0.15 8.23 11.31
C PHE A 173 -1.08 8.76 10.20
N LEU A 174 -2.39 8.60 10.33
CA LEU A 174 -3.36 9.29 9.48
C LEU A 174 -3.63 10.70 9.98
N ASP A 175 -4.09 11.58 9.09
CA ASP A 175 -4.55 12.90 9.43
C ASP A 175 -5.96 12.88 10.05
N ARG A 176 -6.50 14.06 10.42
CA ARG A 176 -7.83 14.18 11.05
C ARG A 176 -9.00 13.59 10.22
N THR A 177 -8.85 13.47 8.91
CA THR A 177 -9.87 12.87 8.04
C THR A 177 -9.93 11.35 8.20
N MET A 178 -8.91 10.74 8.76
CA MET A 178 -8.77 9.28 8.86
C MET A 178 -8.87 8.59 7.48
N THR A 179 -8.47 9.28 6.40
CA THR A 179 -8.56 8.72 5.05
C THR A 179 -7.34 7.86 4.74
N TYR A 180 -7.53 6.54 4.63
CA TYR A 180 -6.47 5.57 4.36
C TYR A 180 -6.42 5.20 2.88
N SER A 181 -6.07 6.19 2.05
CA SER A 181 -5.90 6.09 0.60
C SER A 181 -5.11 7.30 0.10
N SER A 182 -4.68 7.30 -1.17
CA SER A 182 -3.88 8.40 -1.72
C SER A 182 -4.58 9.76 -1.60
N ALA A 183 -3.87 10.76 -1.13
CA ALA A 183 -4.26 12.17 -1.19
C ALA A 183 -3.95 12.77 -2.58
N LEU A 184 -4.48 13.95 -2.87
CA LEU A 184 -4.21 14.74 -4.08
C LEU A 184 -3.68 16.12 -3.72
N PHE A 185 -2.37 16.29 -3.69
CA PHE A 185 -1.70 17.53 -3.29
C PHE A 185 -1.72 18.57 -4.44
N PRO A 186 -1.78 19.88 -4.13
CA PRO A 186 -1.64 20.92 -5.15
C PRO A 186 -0.20 21.02 -5.66
N GLN A 187 0.76 20.75 -4.79
CA GLN A 187 2.19 20.74 -5.09
C GLN A 187 2.94 19.71 -4.24
N ARG A 188 4.11 19.30 -4.66
CA ARG A 188 4.99 18.37 -3.96
C ARG A 188 6.43 18.93 -3.98
N PRO A 189 7.24 18.74 -2.93
CA PRO A 189 6.90 18.04 -1.68
C PRO A 189 5.87 18.80 -0.83
N ALA A 190 5.09 18.06 -0.04
CA ALA A 190 4.04 18.58 0.83
C ALA A 190 4.42 18.49 2.31
N ALA A 191 3.83 19.34 3.15
CA ALA A 191 3.94 19.25 4.59
C ALA A 191 2.81 18.38 5.18
N TRP A 192 2.99 17.92 6.43
CA TRP A 192 1.94 17.21 7.16
C TRP A 192 0.64 18.01 7.27
N SER A 193 0.74 19.32 7.45
CA SER A 193 -0.41 20.24 7.52
C SER A 193 -1.29 20.25 6.26
N ASP A 194 -0.73 19.88 5.11
CA ASP A 194 -1.41 19.91 3.82
C ASP A 194 -2.23 18.64 3.56
N LEU A 195 -1.97 17.57 4.34
CA LEU A 195 -2.50 16.23 4.07
C LEU A 195 -4.03 16.18 4.13
N ALA A 196 -4.65 16.77 5.16
CA ALA A 196 -6.10 16.75 5.29
C ALA A 196 -6.80 17.47 4.12
N ASP A 197 -6.29 18.61 3.70
CA ASP A 197 -6.85 19.36 2.58
C ASP A 197 -6.60 18.65 1.23
N ALA A 198 -5.46 17.92 1.12
CA ALA A 198 -5.18 17.07 -0.03
C ALA A 198 -6.13 15.85 -0.09
N GLN A 199 -6.49 15.26 1.07
CA GLN A 199 -7.51 14.21 1.16
C GLN A 199 -8.88 14.75 0.76
N HIS A 200 -9.26 15.92 1.25
CA HIS A 200 -10.51 16.58 0.83
C HIS A 200 -10.56 16.83 -0.67
N ARG A 201 -9.47 17.35 -1.26
CA ARG A 201 -9.39 17.59 -2.71
C ARG A 201 -9.55 16.30 -3.51
N LYS A 202 -8.94 15.20 -3.05
CA LYS A 202 -9.07 13.87 -3.67
C LYS A 202 -10.52 13.39 -3.65
N ILE A 203 -11.19 13.51 -2.51
CA ILE A 203 -12.58 13.10 -2.34
C ILE A 203 -13.51 13.99 -3.19
N ASP A 204 -13.32 15.31 -3.13
CA ASP A 204 -14.13 16.26 -3.90
C ASP A 204 -14.07 15.98 -5.40
N ARG A 205 -12.86 15.71 -5.93
CA ARG A 205 -12.69 15.32 -7.33
C ARG A 205 -13.47 14.07 -7.69
N LEU A 206 -13.47 13.04 -6.83
CA LEU A 206 -14.27 11.81 -7.06
C LEU A 206 -15.77 12.11 -7.04
N LEU A 207 -16.23 12.93 -6.10
CA LEU A 207 -17.64 13.34 -6.02
C LEU A 207 -18.04 14.19 -7.24
N ASP A 208 -17.15 15.04 -7.76
CA ASP A 208 -17.36 15.81 -8.99
C ASP A 208 -17.46 14.88 -10.21
N LEU A 209 -16.55 13.91 -10.35
CA LEU A 209 -16.58 12.89 -11.41
C LEU A 209 -17.89 12.08 -11.38
N ALA A 210 -18.35 11.72 -10.18
CA ALA A 210 -19.60 11.00 -9.98
C ALA A 210 -20.85 11.89 -10.14
N GLY A 211 -20.70 13.21 -10.25
CA GLY A 211 -21.81 14.17 -10.35
C GLY A 211 -22.62 14.27 -9.07
N VAL A 212 -21.99 14.13 -7.90
CA VAL A 212 -22.65 14.13 -6.59
C VAL A 212 -22.98 15.54 -6.14
N GLY A 213 -24.26 15.82 -5.92
CA GLY A 213 -24.81 17.09 -5.45
C GLY A 213 -26.11 16.91 -4.68
N GLU A 214 -26.89 18.00 -4.57
CA GLU A 214 -28.16 18.02 -3.84
C GLU A 214 -29.12 16.93 -4.36
N GLY A 215 -29.64 16.11 -3.47
CA GLY A 215 -30.61 15.06 -3.76
C GLY A 215 -30.03 13.80 -4.42
N THR A 216 -28.75 13.75 -4.78
CA THR A 216 -28.10 12.55 -5.36
C THR A 216 -28.19 11.37 -4.40
N ARG A 217 -28.67 10.22 -4.86
CA ARG A 217 -28.60 8.95 -4.15
C ARG A 217 -27.25 8.31 -4.44
N LEU A 218 -26.33 8.40 -3.49
CA LEU A 218 -24.97 7.89 -3.61
C LEU A 218 -24.83 6.55 -2.91
N LEU A 219 -24.20 5.58 -3.57
CA LEU A 219 -23.62 4.40 -2.91
C LEU A 219 -22.10 4.57 -2.78
N GLU A 220 -21.59 4.44 -1.56
CA GLU A 220 -20.16 4.30 -1.28
C GLU A 220 -19.82 2.85 -0.94
N ILE A 221 -18.88 2.26 -1.68
CA ILE A 221 -18.35 0.91 -1.39
C ILE A 221 -16.99 1.06 -0.73
N GLY A 222 -16.93 0.75 0.57
CA GLY A 222 -15.74 0.94 1.39
C GLY A 222 -15.80 2.24 2.19
N THR A 223 -16.54 2.23 3.28
CA THR A 223 -16.79 3.40 4.16
C THR A 223 -15.51 4.03 4.72
N GLY A 224 -14.47 3.22 4.98
CA GLY A 224 -13.37 3.67 5.82
C GLY A 224 -13.91 4.23 7.14
N TRP A 225 -13.44 5.40 7.53
CA TRP A 225 -13.93 6.08 8.73
C TRP A 225 -14.91 7.23 8.42
N GLY A 226 -15.54 7.19 7.21
CA GLY A 226 -16.72 7.98 6.86
C GLY A 226 -16.46 9.36 6.27
N GLU A 227 -15.23 9.74 5.92
CA GLU A 227 -14.94 11.10 5.42
C GLU A 227 -15.60 11.38 4.06
N LEU A 228 -15.61 10.40 3.14
CA LEU A 228 -16.25 10.59 1.84
C LEU A 228 -17.77 10.72 1.99
N ALA A 229 -18.39 9.86 2.80
CA ALA A 229 -19.82 9.95 3.10
C ALA A 229 -20.18 11.29 3.72
N LEU A 230 -19.37 11.80 4.66
CA LEU A 230 -19.54 13.10 5.29
C LEU A 230 -19.52 14.24 4.25
N ARG A 231 -18.53 14.24 3.36
CA ARG A 231 -18.40 15.27 2.32
C ARG A 231 -19.51 15.19 1.28
N ALA A 232 -19.97 14.00 0.93
CA ALA A 232 -21.11 13.80 0.03
C ALA A 232 -22.41 14.31 0.69
N ALA A 233 -22.64 14.03 1.96
CA ALA A 233 -23.79 14.54 2.71
C ALA A 233 -23.78 16.07 2.83
N ALA A 234 -22.60 16.67 3.00
CA ALA A 234 -22.44 18.13 3.01
C ALA A 234 -22.79 18.79 1.66
N ARG A 235 -22.69 18.03 0.55
CA ARG A 235 -23.15 18.48 -0.79
C ARG A 235 -24.65 18.26 -1.00
N GLY A 236 -25.38 17.75 0.01
CA GLY A 236 -26.82 17.47 -0.05
C GLY A 236 -27.21 16.09 -0.55
N ALA A 237 -26.25 15.19 -0.75
CA ALA A 237 -26.52 13.81 -1.17
C ALA A 237 -27.16 12.98 -0.05
N ARG A 238 -27.90 11.94 -0.45
CA ARG A 238 -28.33 10.82 0.42
C ARG A 238 -27.40 9.65 0.19
N VAL A 239 -26.69 9.20 1.22
CA VAL A 239 -25.61 8.24 1.09
C VAL A 239 -25.98 6.92 1.77
N VAL A 240 -25.82 5.83 1.03
CA VAL A 240 -25.67 4.48 1.57
C VAL A 240 -24.19 4.15 1.48
N SER A 241 -23.55 3.85 2.60
CA SER A 241 -22.14 3.47 2.65
C SER A 241 -22.00 2.08 3.26
N VAL A 242 -21.17 1.21 2.66
CA VAL A 242 -21.04 -0.18 3.09
C VAL A 242 -19.60 -0.51 3.48
N THR A 243 -19.46 -1.23 4.58
CA THR A 243 -18.17 -1.75 5.09
C THR A 243 -18.34 -3.15 5.66
N LEU A 244 -17.23 -3.89 5.79
CA LEU A 244 -17.19 -5.17 6.52
C LEU A 244 -16.59 -5.04 7.93
N SER A 245 -16.07 -3.86 8.30
CA SER A 245 -15.48 -3.60 9.61
C SER A 245 -16.50 -2.92 10.53
N GLN A 246 -16.73 -3.54 11.68
CA GLN A 246 -17.59 -2.99 12.74
C GLN A 246 -16.98 -1.71 13.33
N GLU A 247 -15.66 -1.70 13.55
CA GLU A 247 -14.92 -0.58 14.12
C GLU A 247 -14.98 0.65 13.22
N GLN A 248 -14.82 0.45 11.90
CA GLN A 248 -14.99 1.54 10.93
C GLN A 248 -16.40 2.09 10.93
N ARG A 249 -17.41 1.20 10.92
CA ARG A 249 -18.83 1.58 10.97
C ARG A 249 -19.15 2.44 12.18
N GLU A 250 -18.74 2.01 13.37
CA GLU A 250 -19.05 2.70 14.63
C GLU A 250 -18.41 4.10 14.65
N LEU A 251 -17.14 4.22 14.26
CA LEU A 251 -16.47 5.52 14.22
C LEU A 251 -17.06 6.44 13.13
N ALA A 252 -17.36 5.90 11.95
CA ALA A 252 -18.00 6.64 10.88
C ALA A 252 -19.36 7.20 11.30
N MET A 253 -20.21 6.38 11.93
CA MET A 253 -21.52 6.81 12.44
C MET A 253 -21.39 7.90 13.51
N ALA A 254 -20.43 7.77 14.43
CA ALA A 254 -20.17 8.78 15.45
C ALA A 254 -19.76 10.13 14.83
N ARG A 255 -18.86 10.10 13.84
CA ARG A 255 -18.43 11.31 13.11
C ARG A 255 -19.56 11.96 12.32
N LEU A 256 -20.37 11.16 11.64
CA LEU A 256 -21.56 11.65 10.90
C LEU A 256 -22.60 12.29 11.81
N ALA A 257 -22.86 11.69 12.98
CA ALA A 257 -23.76 12.24 13.98
C ALA A 257 -23.23 13.56 14.56
N GLN A 258 -21.94 13.63 14.88
CA GLN A 258 -21.28 14.85 15.35
C GLN A 258 -21.36 15.98 14.33
N ALA A 259 -21.25 15.65 13.03
CA ALA A 259 -21.35 16.62 11.94
C ALA A 259 -22.80 16.99 11.55
N GLY A 260 -23.81 16.34 12.14
CA GLY A 260 -25.23 16.63 11.88
C GLY A 260 -25.79 15.98 10.60
N TYR A 261 -25.20 14.90 10.11
CA TYR A 261 -25.62 14.22 8.86
C TYR A 261 -26.18 12.81 9.07
N ALA A 262 -26.51 12.43 10.32
CA ALA A 262 -27.04 11.10 10.64
C ALA A 262 -28.35 10.75 9.92
N ASP A 263 -29.13 11.74 9.52
CA ASP A 263 -30.38 11.60 8.75
C ASP A 263 -30.18 11.47 7.24
N ARG A 264 -28.98 11.75 6.74
CA ARG A 264 -28.63 11.70 5.29
C ARG A 264 -27.77 10.50 4.92
N VAL A 265 -27.12 9.87 5.90
CA VAL A 265 -26.16 8.78 5.66
C VAL A 265 -26.54 7.54 6.45
N SER A 266 -26.67 6.42 5.76
CA SER A 266 -26.75 5.07 6.34
C SER A 266 -25.42 4.35 6.16
N VAL A 267 -24.81 3.86 7.25
CA VAL A 267 -23.61 3.03 7.21
C VAL A 267 -23.97 1.59 7.55
N GLU A 268 -23.85 0.69 6.58
CA GLU A 268 -24.31 -0.68 6.70
C GLU A 268 -23.12 -1.65 6.80
N LEU A 269 -23.21 -2.62 7.71
CA LEU A 269 -22.27 -3.74 7.80
C LEU A 269 -22.68 -4.80 6.79
N CYS A 270 -22.27 -4.62 5.53
CA CYS A 270 -22.73 -5.38 4.39
C CYS A 270 -21.62 -5.59 3.37
N ASP A 271 -21.56 -6.80 2.80
CA ASP A 271 -20.72 -7.05 1.63
C ASP A 271 -21.34 -6.38 0.39
N TYR A 272 -20.52 -5.68 -0.42
CA TYR A 272 -20.98 -4.94 -1.60
C TYR A 272 -21.80 -5.83 -2.56
N ARG A 273 -21.52 -7.13 -2.63
CA ARG A 273 -22.25 -8.11 -3.46
C ARG A 273 -23.72 -8.29 -3.03
N GLN A 274 -24.02 -8.00 -1.77
CA GLN A 274 -25.34 -8.15 -1.14
C GLN A 274 -26.17 -6.86 -1.15
N VAL A 275 -25.56 -5.73 -1.53
CA VAL A 275 -26.26 -4.45 -1.63
C VAL A 275 -27.40 -4.55 -2.66
N THR A 276 -28.55 -3.99 -2.31
CA THR A 276 -29.76 -3.96 -3.15
C THR A 276 -30.15 -2.54 -3.52
N GLY A 277 -31.08 -2.39 -4.44
CA GLY A 277 -31.53 -1.10 -4.95
C GLY A 277 -30.65 -0.56 -6.06
N VAL A 278 -30.94 0.68 -6.48
CA VAL A 278 -30.19 1.40 -7.52
C VAL A 278 -29.92 2.84 -7.08
N HIS A 279 -28.78 3.36 -7.47
CA HIS A 279 -28.26 4.66 -7.06
C HIS A 279 -27.96 5.52 -8.30
N ASP A 280 -28.00 6.83 -8.12
CA ASP A 280 -27.68 7.78 -9.18
C ASP A 280 -26.16 7.81 -9.46
N ALA A 281 -25.37 7.58 -8.40
CA ALA A 281 -23.92 7.48 -8.46
C ALA A 281 -23.39 6.38 -7.53
N VAL A 282 -22.23 5.80 -7.90
CA VAL A 282 -21.47 4.86 -7.07
C VAL A 282 -20.05 5.37 -6.96
N VAL A 283 -19.48 5.38 -5.75
CA VAL A 283 -18.06 5.72 -5.51
C VAL A 283 -17.39 4.59 -4.73
N SER A 284 -16.16 4.24 -5.14
CA SER A 284 -15.36 3.23 -4.45
C SER A 284 -13.89 3.61 -4.52
N VAL A 285 -13.20 3.59 -3.36
CA VAL A 285 -11.84 4.09 -3.22
C VAL A 285 -10.93 2.97 -2.73
N GLU A 286 -10.00 2.52 -3.59
CA GLU A 286 -8.96 1.52 -3.27
C GLU A 286 -9.55 0.23 -2.67
N MET A 287 -10.64 -0.23 -3.27
CA MET A 287 -11.34 -1.46 -2.87
C MET A 287 -11.10 -2.63 -3.84
N ILE A 288 -10.92 -2.33 -5.15
CA ILE A 288 -10.76 -3.36 -6.18
C ILE A 288 -9.53 -4.24 -5.94
N GLU A 289 -8.48 -3.69 -5.31
CA GLU A 289 -7.26 -4.38 -4.92
C GLU A 289 -7.53 -5.49 -3.90
N ALA A 290 -8.46 -5.24 -2.97
CA ALA A 290 -8.84 -6.18 -1.93
C ALA A 290 -9.80 -7.27 -2.43
N VAL A 291 -10.45 -7.05 -3.59
CA VAL A 291 -11.42 -7.98 -4.17
C VAL A 291 -10.75 -9.26 -4.71
N GLY A 292 -9.56 -9.13 -5.31
CA GLY A 292 -8.83 -10.22 -5.95
C GLY A 292 -9.32 -10.53 -7.36
N GLU A 293 -8.43 -11.05 -8.22
CA GLU A 293 -8.67 -11.24 -9.66
C GLU A 293 -9.92 -12.11 -9.96
N ASP A 294 -10.09 -13.19 -9.21
CA ASP A 294 -11.21 -14.13 -9.39
C ASP A 294 -12.60 -13.44 -9.26
N TYR A 295 -12.66 -12.30 -8.55
CA TYR A 295 -13.89 -11.59 -8.23
C TYR A 295 -14.02 -10.24 -8.93
N TRP A 296 -13.05 -9.78 -9.72
CA TRP A 296 -13.20 -8.55 -10.49
C TRP A 296 -14.43 -8.55 -11.42
N PRO A 297 -14.75 -9.64 -12.17
CA PRO A 297 -15.98 -9.68 -12.95
C PRO A 297 -17.23 -9.42 -12.11
N VAL A 298 -17.34 -10.10 -10.96
CA VAL A 298 -18.47 -9.93 -10.02
C VAL A 298 -18.54 -8.52 -9.47
N TYR A 299 -17.37 -7.90 -9.23
CA TYR A 299 -17.30 -6.52 -8.76
C TYR A 299 -17.89 -5.54 -9.79
N PHE A 300 -17.47 -5.62 -11.04
CA PHE A 300 -18.00 -4.74 -12.10
C PHE A 300 -19.46 -5.04 -12.46
N GLU A 301 -19.90 -6.29 -12.47
CA GLU A 301 -21.31 -6.67 -12.62
C GLU A 301 -22.16 -6.08 -11.47
N THR A 302 -21.63 -6.07 -10.26
CA THR A 302 -22.31 -5.47 -9.11
C THR A 302 -22.40 -3.94 -9.24
N LEU A 303 -21.33 -3.26 -9.67
CA LEU A 303 -21.36 -1.82 -9.93
C LEU A 303 -22.41 -1.47 -11.00
N GLU A 304 -22.44 -2.23 -12.09
CA GLU A 304 -23.43 -2.05 -13.17
C GLU A 304 -24.88 -2.23 -12.65
N ARG A 305 -25.14 -3.26 -11.87
CA ARG A 305 -26.45 -3.55 -11.29
C ARG A 305 -26.92 -2.44 -10.33
N LEU A 306 -26.01 -1.83 -9.58
CA LEU A 306 -26.33 -0.86 -8.53
C LEU A 306 -26.43 0.60 -9.02
N VAL A 307 -26.04 0.87 -10.27
CA VAL A 307 -26.15 2.20 -10.86
C VAL A 307 -27.35 2.28 -11.83
N VAL A 308 -28.07 3.39 -11.81
CA VAL A 308 -29.17 3.63 -12.76
C VAL A 308 -28.65 3.75 -14.21
N PRO A 309 -29.45 3.48 -15.24
CA PRO A 309 -29.09 3.83 -16.62
C PRO A 309 -28.73 5.31 -16.74
N GLY A 310 -27.61 5.62 -17.40
CA GLY A 310 -27.04 6.98 -17.46
C GLY A 310 -26.34 7.47 -16.17
N GLY A 311 -26.33 6.67 -15.12
CA GLY A 311 -25.65 6.97 -13.87
C GLY A 311 -24.12 6.85 -13.98
N ARG A 312 -23.41 7.33 -12.96
CA ARG A 312 -21.95 7.47 -12.94
C ARG A 312 -21.31 6.62 -11.84
N ILE A 313 -20.16 6.07 -12.13
CA ILE A 313 -19.34 5.33 -11.17
C ILE A 313 -17.96 5.97 -11.15
N ALA A 314 -17.53 6.47 -10.00
CA ALA A 314 -16.17 6.98 -9.83
C ALA A 314 -15.36 6.04 -8.98
N LEU A 315 -14.26 5.51 -9.52
CA LEU A 315 -13.35 4.60 -8.85
C LEU A 315 -12.01 5.28 -8.60
N GLN A 316 -11.42 5.07 -7.42
CA GLN A 316 -10.00 5.26 -7.22
C GLN A 316 -9.36 3.89 -7.04
N ALA A 317 -8.33 3.60 -7.84
CA ALA A 317 -7.66 2.30 -7.82
C ALA A 317 -6.14 2.45 -7.93
N ILE A 318 -5.40 1.65 -7.17
CA ILE A 318 -3.98 1.42 -7.40
C ILE A 318 -3.87 0.53 -8.63
N THR A 319 -2.91 0.85 -9.51
CA THR A 319 -2.66 0.06 -10.72
C THR A 319 -1.18 -0.24 -10.90
N MET A 320 -0.90 -1.29 -11.68
CA MET A 320 0.46 -1.62 -12.12
C MET A 320 0.49 -1.91 -13.63
N PRO A 321 1.67 -1.90 -14.28
CA PRO A 321 1.81 -2.32 -15.67
C PRO A 321 1.22 -3.71 -15.92
N HIS A 322 0.51 -3.88 -17.03
CA HIS A 322 -0.26 -5.10 -17.33
C HIS A 322 0.59 -6.37 -17.37
N ASP A 323 1.76 -6.30 -17.99
CA ASP A 323 2.72 -7.40 -18.04
C ASP A 323 3.19 -7.83 -16.65
N ARG A 324 3.30 -6.87 -15.73
CA ARG A 324 3.67 -7.11 -14.34
C ARG A 324 2.55 -7.77 -13.56
N MET A 325 1.33 -7.29 -13.72
CA MET A 325 0.15 -7.90 -13.13
C MET A 325 0.06 -9.37 -13.56
N LEU A 326 0.13 -9.66 -14.86
CA LEU A 326 0.09 -11.02 -15.38
C LEU A 326 1.23 -11.90 -14.85
N ALA A 327 2.44 -11.36 -14.75
CA ALA A 327 3.60 -12.09 -14.23
C ALA A 327 3.51 -12.39 -12.73
N THR A 328 2.78 -11.59 -11.95
CA THR A 328 2.74 -11.69 -10.48
C THR A 328 1.42 -12.19 -9.91
N ARG A 329 0.36 -12.29 -10.71
CA ARG A 329 -1.01 -12.63 -10.28
C ARG A 329 -1.14 -13.91 -9.45
N THR A 330 -0.27 -14.90 -9.68
CA THR A 330 -0.25 -16.17 -8.93
C THR A 330 0.81 -16.21 -7.84
N THR A 331 1.63 -15.15 -7.69
CA THR A 331 2.74 -15.12 -6.75
C THR A 331 2.26 -14.67 -5.37
N TYR A 332 2.58 -15.46 -4.35
CA TYR A 332 2.42 -15.06 -2.96
C TYR A 332 3.60 -14.20 -2.55
N THR A 333 3.37 -13.04 -2.02
CA THR A 333 4.39 -12.05 -1.68
C THR A 333 4.34 -11.69 -0.21
N TRP A 334 5.35 -10.98 0.27
CA TRP A 334 5.41 -10.49 1.64
C TRP A 334 4.20 -9.61 1.99
N ILE A 335 3.75 -8.74 1.06
CA ILE A 335 2.58 -7.87 1.27
C ILE A 335 1.29 -8.69 1.45
N HIS A 336 1.13 -9.80 0.72
CA HIS A 336 -0.01 -10.70 0.90
C HIS A 336 0.04 -11.48 2.22
N LYS A 337 1.25 -11.78 2.71
CA LYS A 337 1.42 -12.53 3.95
C LYS A 337 1.11 -11.70 5.18
N TYR A 338 1.53 -10.44 5.20
CA TYR A 338 1.57 -9.63 6.40
C TYR A 338 0.59 -8.45 6.41
N ILE A 339 0.20 -7.92 5.24
CA ILE A 339 -0.57 -6.68 5.14
C ILE A 339 -1.91 -6.88 4.45
N PHE A 340 -1.94 -7.31 3.19
CA PHE A 340 -3.15 -7.42 2.38
C PHE A 340 -3.40 -8.84 1.89
N PRO A 341 -3.89 -9.75 2.75
CA PRO A 341 -4.19 -11.11 2.34
C PRO A 341 -5.28 -11.12 1.26
N GLY A 342 -5.10 -11.97 0.24
CA GLY A 342 -6.07 -12.12 -0.85
C GLY A 342 -6.10 -11.01 -1.90
N GLY A 343 -5.42 -9.89 -1.66
CA GLY A 343 -5.41 -8.74 -2.58
C GLY A 343 -4.64 -8.98 -3.88
N LEU A 344 -4.98 -8.23 -4.93
CA LEU A 344 -4.19 -8.12 -6.15
C LEU A 344 -4.38 -6.73 -6.76
N ILE A 345 -3.28 -6.06 -7.06
CA ILE A 345 -3.32 -4.77 -7.75
C ILE A 345 -3.64 -5.00 -9.22
N PRO A 346 -4.74 -4.42 -9.76
CA PRO A 346 -5.11 -4.55 -11.16
C PRO A 346 -4.19 -3.73 -12.07
N SER A 347 -4.32 -3.96 -13.37
CA SER A 347 -3.84 -3.05 -14.41
C SER A 347 -5.00 -2.30 -15.06
N VAL A 348 -4.72 -1.17 -15.70
CA VAL A 348 -5.75 -0.43 -16.45
C VAL A 348 -6.44 -1.32 -17.50
N PRO A 349 -5.72 -2.08 -18.35
CA PRO A 349 -6.37 -2.98 -19.29
C PRO A 349 -7.28 -4.02 -18.64
N ALA A 350 -6.93 -4.55 -17.45
CA ALA A 350 -7.78 -5.50 -16.75
C ALA A 350 -9.06 -4.84 -16.19
N ILE A 351 -8.98 -3.61 -15.71
CA ILE A 351 -10.13 -2.79 -15.29
C ILE A 351 -11.05 -2.54 -16.49
N GLU A 352 -10.50 -2.07 -17.59
CA GLU A 352 -11.25 -1.76 -18.82
C GLU A 352 -11.95 -3.01 -19.39
N GLU A 353 -11.26 -4.16 -19.40
CA GLU A 353 -11.82 -5.43 -19.86
C GLU A 353 -12.99 -5.89 -18.99
N CYS A 354 -12.85 -5.86 -17.67
CA CYS A 354 -13.92 -6.25 -16.75
C CYS A 354 -15.10 -5.27 -16.80
N ALA A 355 -14.85 -3.96 -16.89
CA ALA A 355 -15.87 -2.93 -17.05
C ALA A 355 -16.67 -3.14 -18.34
N ALA A 356 -15.99 -3.33 -19.48
CA ALA A 356 -16.63 -3.55 -20.77
C ALA A 356 -17.50 -4.82 -20.79
N ARG A 357 -17.04 -5.92 -20.18
CA ARG A 357 -17.81 -7.15 -20.03
C ARG A 357 -19.10 -6.96 -19.23
N ALA A 358 -19.06 -6.07 -18.24
CA ALA A 358 -20.23 -5.71 -17.44
C ALA A 358 -21.12 -4.63 -18.10
N GLY A 359 -20.81 -4.17 -19.32
CA GLY A 359 -21.58 -3.12 -20.00
C GLY A 359 -21.30 -1.70 -19.49
N LEU A 360 -20.18 -1.51 -18.84
CA LEU A 360 -19.69 -0.20 -18.37
C LEU A 360 -18.61 0.36 -19.32
N HIS A 361 -18.58 1.67 -19.50
CA HIS A 361 -17.62 2.36 -20.35
C HIS A 361 -16.74 3.30 -19.52
N VAL A 362 -15.41 3.13 -19.58
CA VAL A 362 -14.46 4.06 -18.99
C VAL A 362 -14.41 5.33 -19.83
N GLN A 363 -14.79 6.47 -19.23
CA GLN A 363 -14.84 7.78 -19.87
C GLN A 363 -13.59 8.62 -19.55
N GLU A 364 -13.11 8.52 -18.29
CA GLU A 364 -11.95 9.25 -17.81
C GLU A 364 -11.04 8.31 -17.03
N ASN A 365 -9.72 8.55 -17.09
CA ASN A 365 -8.70 7.72 -16.45
C ASN A 365 -7.45 8.56 -16.17
N ASP A 366 -7.41 9.20 -15.02
CA ASP A 366 -6.35 10.12 -14.61
C ASP A 366 -5.43 9.49 -13.56
N GLY A 367 -4.13 9.41 -13.88
CA GLY A 367 -3.09 8.88 -13.00
C GLY A 367 -2.40 9.96 -12.17
N PHE A 368 -2.13 9.65 -10.88
CA PHE A 368 -1.45 10.56 -9.95
C PHE A 368 -0.57 9.85 -8.91
N GLY A 369 0.09 8.75 -9.30
CA GLY A 369 0.88 7.88 -8.41
C GLY A 369 1.96 8.61 -7.59
N GLY A 370 2.55 9.69 -8.12
CA GLY A 370 3.48 10.50 -7.36
C GLY A 370 2.87 11.17 -6.12
N HIS A 371 1.55 11.36 -6.05
CA HIS A 371 0.85 11.86 -4.86
C HIS A 371 0.70 10.77 -3.81
N TYR A 372 0.61 9.50 -4.23
CA TYR A 372 0.62 8.40 -3.26
C TYR A 372 2.00 8.20 -2.64
N ALA A 373 3.07 8.32 -3.43
CA ALA A 373 4.42 8.33 -2.87
C ALA A 373 4.57 9.39 -1.76
N GLU A 374 4.01 10.58 -1.97
CA GLU A 374 4.04 11.67 -1.00
C GLU A 374 3.16 11.39 0.22
N THR A 375 1.96 10.84 0.02
CA THR A 375 1.06 10.43 1.11
C THR A 375 1.73 9.40 2.01
N LEU A 376 2.34 8.36 1.42
CA LEU A 376 3.05 7.30 2.13
C LEU A 376 4.29 7.82 2.87
N ARG A 377 5.02 8.79 2.30
CA ARG A 377 6.12 9.47 2.97
C ARG A 377 5.65 10.15 4.25
N LEU A 378 4.58 10.94 4.17
CA LEU A 378 4.01 11.64 5.33
C LEU A 378 3.52 10.67 6.41
N TRP A 379 2.83 9.58 6.02
CA TRP A 379 2.39 8.55 6.95
C TRP A 379 3.56 7.85 7.63
N ARG A 380 4.59 7.46 6.86
CA ARG A 380 5.77 6.78 7.39
C ARG A 380 6.56 7.67 8.36
N GLU A 381 6.82 8.92 7.99
CA GLU A 381 7.49 9.89 8.86
C GLU A 381 6.72 10.08 10.17
N ARG A 382 5.39 10.20 10.10
CA ARG A 382 4.56 10.33 11.28
C ARG A 382 4.58 9.09 12.17
N PHE A 383 4.49 7.91 11.59
CA PHE A 383 4.54 6.63 12.29
C PHE A 383 5.89 6.42 12.99
N THR A 384 7.00 6.63 12.28
CA THR A 384 8.35 6.39 12.82
C THR A 384 8.75 7.36 13.93
N GLN A 385 8.09 8.52 14.02
CA GLN A 385 8.29 9.48 15.11
C GLN A 385 7.62 9.06 16.45
N GLN A 386 6.82 7.99 16.47
CA GLN A 386 6.01 7.63 17.64
C GLN A 386 6.27 6.20 18.17
N PRO A 387 7.54 5.73 18.28
CA PRO A 387 7.82 4.33 18.63
C PRO A 387 7.30 3.95 20.03
N THR A 388 7.34 4.89 20.98
CA THR A 388 6.86 4.69 22.35
C THR A 388 5.34 4.54 22.37
N THR A 389 4.61 5.41 21.68
CA THR A 389 3.14 5.35 21.61
C THR A 389 2.67 4.06 20.95
N VAL A 390 3.31 3.64 19.85
CA VAL A 390 3.04 2.34 19.20
C VAL A 390 3.24 1.19 20.18
N GLY A 391 4.31 1.25 21.01
CA GLY A 391 4.59 0.26 22.05
C GLY A 391 3.51 0.22 23.15
N THR A 392 2.98 1.37 23.58
CA THR A 392 1.89 1.42 24.59
C THR A 392 0.56 0.85 24.08
N LEU A 393 0.35 0.82 22.77
CA LEU A 393 -0.79 0.14 22.15
C LEU A 393 -0.60 -1.38 22.03
N GLY A 394 0.51 -1.94 22.55
CA GLY A 394 0.79 -3.38 22.55
C GLY A 394 1.50 -3.90 21.30
N PHE A 395 2.01 -3.02 20.43
CA PHE A 395 2.77 -3.41 19.23
C PHE A 395 4.28 -3.45 19.50
N ASP A 396 4.88 -4.61 19.26
CA ASP A 396 6.30 -4.86 19.52
C ASP A 396 7.25 -4.28 18.44
N ALA A 397 8.55 -4.49 18.61
CA ALA A 397 9.58 -4.01 17.69
C ALA A 397 9.44 -4.66 16.29
N VAL A 398 9.04 -5.94 16.23
CA VAL A 398 8.83 -6.64 14.95
C VAL A 398 7.68 -6.01 14.18
N PHE A 399 6.58 -5.70 14.86
CA PHE A 399 5.45 -4.99 14.25
C PHE A 399 5.87 -3.61 13.74
N ARG A 400 6.63 -2.84 14.54
CA ARG A 400 7.10 -1.51 14.11
C ARG A 400 7.94 -1.60 12.84
N ARG A 401 8.87 -2.55 12.76
CA ARG A 401 9.67 -2.80 11.54
C ARG A 401 8.80 -3.27 10.37
N MET A 402 7.83 -4.14 10.62
CA MET A 402 6.88 -4.60 9.61
C MET A 402 6.11 -3.43 9.00
N TRP A 403 5.56 -2.55 9.85
CA TRP A 403 4.73 -1.43 9.39
C TRP A 403 5.55 -0.36 8.66
N GLU A 404 6.73 -0.04 9.18
CA GLU A 404 7.68 0.84 8.50
C GLU A 404 8.11 0.29 7.14
N PHE A 405 8.42 -1.01 7.08
CA PHE A 405 8.78 -1.67 5.82
C PHE A 405 7.62 -1.64 4.82
N TYR A 406 6.39 -1.88 5.28
CA TYR A 406 5.20 -1.78 4.44
C TYR A 406 5.05 -0.40 3.83
N LEU A 407 5.10 0.66 4.63
CA LEU A 407 4.96 2.04 4.15
C LEU A 407 6.11 2.41 3.19
N ALA A 408 7.34 2.05 3.54
CA ALA A 408 8.52 2.31 2.70
C ALA A 408 8.51 1.50 1.39
N TYR A 409 8.08 0.23 1.43
CA TYR A 409 7.95 -0.64 0.27
C TYR A 409 6.91 -0.10 -0.72
N SER A 410 5.77 0.34 -0.19
CA SER A 410 4.71 0.95 -1.00
C SER A 410 5.16 2.30 -1.58
N GLU A 411 5.77 3.18 -0.77
CA GLU A 411 6.33 4.46 -1.21
C GLU A 411 7.35 4.24 -2.35
N ALA A 412 8.26 3.28 -2.19
CA ALA A 412 9.25 2.92 -3.20
C ALA A 412 8.62 2.43 -4.51
N GLY A 413 7.55 1.65 -4.42
CA GLY A 413 6.81 1.18 -5.60
C GLY A 413 6.24 2.34 -6.45
N PHE A 414 5.68 3.36 -5.80
CA PHE A 414 5.19 4.56 -6.49
C PHE A 414 6.32 5.46 -6.98
N ARG A 415 7.41 5.64 -6.21
CA ARG A 415 8.59 6.42 -6.63
C ARG A 415 9.28 5.82 -7.85
N ALA A 416 9.35 4.50 -7.93
CA ALA A 416 9.92 3.78 -9.05
C ALA A 416 9.02 3.74 -10.29
N GLY A 417 7.78 4.25 -10.22
CA GLY A 417 6.79 4.13 -11.28
C GLY A 417 6.31 2.68 -11.52
N TYR A 418 6.59 1.78 -10.58
CA TYR A 418 6.09 0.41 -10.60
C TYR A 418 4.60 0.34 -10.25
N LEU A 419 4.13 1.28 -9.42
CA LEU A 419 2.73 1.48 -9.07
C LEU A 419 2.27 2.86 -9.50
N ASP A 420 0.99 2.95 -9.85
CA ASP A 420 0.26 4.20 -10.07
C ASP A 420 -1.05 4.17 -9.28
N VAL A 421 -1.67 5.31 -9.02
CA VAL A 421 -3.03 5.40 -8.51
C VAL A 421 -3.83 6.24 -9.49
N ARG A 422 -5.06 5.81 -9.76
CA ARG A 422 -5.90 6.41 -10.79
C ARG A 422 -7.30 6.68 -10.28
N GLN A 423 -7.88 7.78 -10.74
CA GLN A 423 -9.31 8.01 -10.67
C GLN A 423 -9.92 7.75 -12.04
N LEU A 424 -10.95 6.91 -12.07
CA LEU A 424 -11.64 6.50 -13.27
C LEU A 424 -13.12 6.87 -13.17
N LEU A 425 -13.66 7.47 -14.22
CA LEU A 425 -15.10 7.63 -14.41
C LEU A 425 -15.60 6.52 -15.32
N LEU A 426 -16.56 5.74 -14.84
CA LEU A 426 -17.29 4.78 -15.65
C LEU A 426 -18.76 5.20 -15.77
N THR A 427 -19.37 4.90 -16.90
CA THR A 427 -20.78 5.17 -17.15
C THR A 427 -21.49 3.92 -17.63
N LYS A 428 -22.75 3.78 -17.24
CA LYS A 428 -23.69 2.82 -17.78
C LYS A 428 -24.46 3.51 -18.91
N ALA A 429 -24.61 2.84 -20.05
CA ALA A 429 -25.38 3.38 -21.16
C ALA A 429 -26.80 3.76 -20.69
N ALA A 430 -27.29 4.91 -21.12
CA ALA A 430 -28.70 5.23 -20.97
C ALA A 430 -29.53 4.23 -21.77
N THR A 431 -30.60 3.70 -21.20
CA THR A 431 -31.57 2.93 -21.99
C THR A 431 -32.08 3.84 -23.09
N ALA A 432 -31.97 3.40 -24.35
CA ALA A 432 -32.63 4.09 -25.45
C ALA A 432 -34.12 4.19 -25.06
N GLN A 433 -34.59 5.42 -24.83
CA GLN A 433 -36.02 5.63 -24.79
C GLN A 433 -36.56 5.15 -26.15
N ASP A 434 -37.40 4.15 -26.15
CA ASP A 434 -38.20 3.79 -27.32
C ASP A 434 -38.84 5.10 -27.84
N GLY A 435 -38.23 5.66 -28.88
CA GLY A 435 -38.77 6.77 -29.63
C GLY A 435 -40.08 6.25 -30.24
N GLY A 436 -41.15 6.32 -29.44
CA GLY A 436 -42.48 6.01 -29.91
C GLY A 436 -42.78 6.92 -31.10
N LEU A 437 -42.71 6.38 -32.28
CA LEU A 437 -43.39 6.88 -33.46
C LEU A 437 -44.85 7.02 -33.10
N ARG A 438 -45.29 8.28 -32.97
CA ARG A 438 -46.70 8.63 -33.16
C ARG A 438 -46.82 9.41 -34.45
#